data_a838ca1a06dafccfc02f48092e7a21e7
#
_entry.id   a838ca1a06dafccfc02f48092e7a21e7
#
_cell.length_a   1.000
_cell.length_b   1.000
_cell.length_c   1.000
_cell.angle_alpha   90.00
_cell.angle_beta   90.00
_cell.angle_gamma   90.00
#
_symmetry.space_group_name_H-M   'P 1'
#
loop_
_entity.id
_entity.type
_entity.pdbx_description
1 polymer ?
#
loop_
_entity_poly.entity_id
_entity_poly.type
_entity_poly.pdbx_seq_one_letter_code
_entity_poly.pdbx_strand_id
1 'polypeptide(L)'
;MLRGNDPAKAFGGGSNDKLLARGELGAHFASLVASGQVKVEAGFPVTKIALVDDRLQVTAGSSCCGRHILVDELVVATGFRPDFSFLSEVRLGLDPAIEAPVALAPLIDPNEHSCGTVRPHGARELQQDEPGFYIAGMKSYGRAPTFLMITGYEQVRSITADIAGDREAAERVELKLPETGVCTRGGVEGGTAAAGCCGGPAPVGIDACCMEDASAKVAGKTGCGCS
;
A
#
# COMPACT_ATOMS: atom_id res chain seq x y z
N MET A 1 12.50 -6.58 13.26
CA MET A 1 11.94 -6.51 14.64
C MET A 1 10.42 -6.48 14.52
N LEU A 2 9.72 -7.29 15.30
CA LEU A 2 8.26 -7.39 15.32
C LEU A 2 7.75 -7.06 16.73
N ARG A 3 6.69 -6.24 16.82
CA ARG A 3 6.03 -5.93 18.10
C ARG A 3 5.35 -7.17 18.71
N GLY A 4 4.71 -7.98 17.85
CA GLY A 4 4.03 -9.21 18.25
C GLY A 4 5.01 -10.34 18.60
N ASN A 5 4.54 -11.31 19.38
CA ASN A 5 5.34 -12.46 19.82
C ASN A 5 5.36 -13.61 18.79
N ASP A 6 4.45 -13.57 17.82
CA ASP A 6 4.33 -14.62 16.82
C ASP A 6 4.92 -14.18 15.47
N PRO A 7 6.12 -14.67 15.10
CA PRO A 7 6.75 -14.31 13.83
C PRO A 7 6.01 -14.89 12.61
N ALA A 8 5.21 -15.94 12.77
CA ALA A 8 4.50 -16.55 11.65
C ALA A 8 3.49 -15.59 11.01
N LYS A 9 2.93 -14.66 11.79
CA LYS A 9 2.03 -13.62 11.28
C LYS A 9 2.69 -12.65 10.30
N ALA A 10 4.03 -12.56 10.31
CA ALA A 10 4.77 -11.72 9.36
C ALA A 10 4.94 -12.38 7.98
N PHE A 11 4.69 -13.68 7.87
CA PHE A 11 4.85 -14.42 6.62
C PHE A 11 3.59 -14.43 5.74
N GLY A 12 2.51 -13.76 6.18
CA GLY A 12 1.23 -13.74 5.45
C GLY A 12 0.50 -15.08 5.46
N GLY A 13 -0.46 -15.23 4.57
CA GLY A 13 -1.32 -16.42 4.50
C GLY A 13 -0.69 -17.65 3.81
N GLY A 14 0.51 -17.54 3.27
CA GLY A 14 1.18 -18.59 2.52
C GLY A 14 0.30 -19.12 1.38
N SER A 15 0.16 -20.44 1.26
CA SER A 15 -0.70 -21.09 0.25
C SER A 15 -2.20 -20.80 0.42
N ASN A 16 -2.63 -20.32 1.58
CA ASN A 16 -4.02 -19.94 1.86
C ASN A 16 -4.28 -18.43 1.59
N ASP A 17 -3.26 -17.69 1.16
CA ASP A 17 -3.45 -16.28 0.83
C ASP A 17 -4.29 -16.13 -0.45
N LYS A 18 -5.36 -15.36 -0.39
CA LYS A 18 -6.21 -15.08 -1.55
C LYS A 18 -5.48 -14.37 -2.68
N LEU A 19 -4.36 -13.70 -2.36
CA LEU A 19 -3.47 -13.06 -3.32
C LEU A 19 -2.21 -13.90 -3.48
N LEU A 20 -2.11 -14.64 -4.57
CA LEU A 20 -1.01 -15.56 -4.85
C LEU A 20 0.37 -14.89 -4.68
N ALA A 21 0.57 -13.73 -5.30
CA ALA A 21 1.83 -12.99 -5.22
C ALA A 21 2.20 -12.55 -3.79
N ARG A 22 1.22 -12.26 -2.94
CA ARG A 22 1.47 -11.96 -1.51
C ARG A 22 1.87 -13.22 -0.76
N GLY A 23 1.23 -14.35 -1.04
CA GLY A 23 1.60 -15.66 -0.49
C GLY A 23 3.03 -16.05 -0.86
N GLU A 24 3.44 -15.83 -2.12
CA GLU A 24 4.79 -16.08 -2.61
C GLU A 24 5.84 -15.20 -1.90
N LEU A 25 5.56 -13.90 -1.71
CA LEU A 25 6.43 -13.00 -0.96
C LEU A 25 6.60 -13.48 0.48
N GLY A 26 5.52 -13.91 1.13
CA GLY A 26 5.57 -14.46 2.48
C GLY A 26 6.40 -15.74 2.57
N ALA A 27 6.24 -16.65 1.62
CA ALA A 27 7.02 -17.89 1.53
C ALA A 27 8.51 -17.58 1.29
N HIS A 28 8.82 -16.63 0.41
CA HIS A 28 10.20 -16.21 0.18
C HIS A 28 10.83 -15.63 1.44
N PHE A 29 10.11 -14.73 2.14
CA PHE A 29 10.59 -14.18 3.41
C PHE A 29 10.83 -15.27 4.46
N ALA A 30 9.93 -16.25 4.58
CA ALA A 30 10.11 -17.40 5.47
C ALA A 30 11.38 -18.19 5.12
N SER A 31 11.71 -18.36 3.84
CA SER A 31 12.93 -19.05 3.42
C SER A 31 14.20 -18.30 3.80
N LEU A 32 14.19 -16.95 3.69
CA LEU A 32 15.30 -16.11 4.13
C LEU A 32 15.54 -16.19 5.64
N VAL A 33 14.47 -16.30 6.41
CA VAL A 33 14.58 -16.50 7.87
C VAL A 33 15.11 -17.89 8.17
N ALA A 34 14.62 -18.93 7.50
CA ALA A 34 15.07 -20.31 7.69
C ALA A 34 16.55 -20.51 7.31
N SER A 35 17.03 -19.80 6.28
CA SER A 35 18.45 -19.82 5.86
C SER A 35 19.37 -18.99 6.77
N GLY A 36 18.82 -18.23 7.72
CA GLY A 36 19.59 -17.34 8.60
C GLY A 36 20.05 -16.03 7.96
N GLN A 37 19.66 -15.74 6.72
CA GLN A 37 19.95 -14.47 6.06
C GLN A 37 19.19 -13.30 6.70
N VAL A 38 18.01 -13.57 7.25
CA VAL A 38 17.19 -12.61 7.98
C VAL A 38 16.95 -13.13 9.40
N LYS A 39 17.30 -12.32 10.41
CA LYS A 39 16.97 -12.60 11.80
C LYS A 39 15.69 -11.90 12.20
N VAL A 40 14.73 -12.64 12.73
CA VAL A 40 13.48 -12.09 13.27
C VAL A 40 13.56 -11.95 14.77
N GLU A 41 13.43 -10.73 15.27
CA GLU A 41 13.28 -10.43 16.70
C GLU A 41 11.80 -10.16 16.99
N ALA A 42 11.11 -11.14 17.53
CA ALA A 42 9.70 -11.05 17.92
C ALA A 42 9.55 -10.56 19.37
N GLY A 43 8.37 -10.05 19.70
CA GLY A 43 8.11 -9.47 21.02
C GLY A 43 9.08 -8.32 21.33
N PHE A 44 9.34 -7.46 20.34
CA PHE A 44 10.27 -6.34 20.42
C PHE A 44 9.53 -5.00 20.26
N PRO A 45 8.72 -4.57 21.25
CA PRO A 45 8.05 -3.27 21.23
C PRO A 45 9.08 -2.17 21.43
N VAL A 46 9.45 -1.50 20.35
CA VAL A 46 10.43 -0.41 20.38
C VAL A 46 9.94 0.72 21.30
N THR A 47 10.75 1.11 22.28
CA THR A 47 10.45 2.17 23.24
C THR A 47 11.43 3.35 23.15
N LYS A 48 12.62 3.12 22.61
CA LYS A 48 13.64 4.15 22.47
C LYS A 48 14.56 3.87 21.29
N ILE A 49 14.97 4.92 20.60
CA ILE A 49 16.04 4.92 19.61
C ILE A 49 17.04 5.99 20.03
N ALA A 50 18.33 5.64 20.05
CA ALA A 50 19.40 6.56 20.41
C ALA A 50 20.61 6.33 19.49
N LEU A 51 21.39 7.38 19.24
CA LEU A 51 22.67 7.28 18.55
C LEU A 51 23.74 6.92 19.59
N VAL A 52 24.51 5.88 19.33
CA VAL A 52 25.61 5.38 20.16
C VAL A 52 26.76 4.98 19.23
N ASP A 53 27.88 5.63 19.32
CA ASP A 53 29.08 5.36 18.52
C ASP A 53 28.79 5.25 17.00
N ASP A 54 28.11 6.27 16.44
CA ASP A 54 27.64 6.36 15.05
C ASP A 54 26.68 5.25 14.59
N ARG A 55 26.16 4.44 15.52
CA ARG A 55 25.15 3.42 15.24
C ARG A 55 23.86 3.70 15.99
N LEU A 56 22.75 3.22 15.45
CA LEU A 56 21.45 3.34 16.08
C LEU A 56 21.23 2.20 17.08
N GLN A 57 21.09 2.55 18.35
CA GLN A 57 20.64 1.62 19.38
C GLN A 57 19.12 1.65 19.46
N VAL A 58 18.48 0.53 19.08
CA VAL A 58 17.05 0.34 19.18
C VAL A 58 16.74 -0.48 20.43
N THR A 59 15.95 0.07 21.34
CA THR A 59 15.63 -0.54 22.63
C THR A 59 14.17 -0.92 22.70
N ALA A 60 13.89 -2.12 23.24
CA ALA A 60 12.54 -2.60 23.56
C ALA A 60 12.43 -2.87 25.07
N GLY A 61 11.29 -2.51 25.66
CA GLY A 61 11.03 -2.70 27.09
C GLY A 61 11.42 -1.51 27.95
N SER A 62 11.51 -1.70 29.26
CA SER A 62 11.85 -0.66 30.21
C SER A 62 13.36 -0.41 30.30
N SER A 63 13.75 0.74 30.82
CA SER A 63 15.15 1.17 30.95
C SER A 63 16.03 0.25 31.82
N CYS A 64 15.43 -0.52 32.73
CA CYS A 64 16.17 -1.39 33.64
C CYS A 64 16.36 -2.85 33.12
N CYS A 65 15.51 -3.32 32.18
CA CYS A 65 15.51 -4.72 31.73
C CYS A 65 15.22 -4.83 30.21
N GLY A 66 15.45 -3.75 29.46
CA GLY A 66 15.16 -3.69 28.02
C GLY A 66 16.18 -4.47 27.20
N ARG A 67 15.71 -5.14 26.14
CA ARG A 67 16.59 -5.66 25.08
C ARG A 67 16.98 -4.50 24.17
N HIS A 68 18.21 -4.52 23.67
CA HIS A 68 18.67 -3.55 22.69
C HIS A 68 19.41 -4.22 21.54
N ILE A 69 19.36 -3.59 20.40
CA ILE A 69 20.03 -4.02 19.17
C ILE A 69 20.73 -2.78 18.59
N LEU A 70 22.00 -2.93 18.20
CA LEU A 70 22.73 -1.92 17.46
C LEU A 70 22.58 -2.21 15.96
N VAL A 71 22.20 -1.20 15.19
CA VAL A 71 22.03 -1.29 13.74
C VAL A 71 22.68 -0.09 13.06
N ASP A 72 23.13 -0.28 11.84
CA ASP A 72 23.72 0.78 11.02
C ASP A 72 22.62 1.60 10.36
N GLU A 73 21.55 0.93 9.91
CA GLU A 73 20.38 1.53 9.25
C GLU A 73 19.08 1.02 9.88
N LEU A 74 18.08 1.87 9.95
CA LEU A 74 16.74 1.53 10.46
C LEU A 74 15.65 1.88 9.44
N VAL A 75 14.99 0.84 8.91
CA VAL A 75 13.81 1.02 8.06
C VAL A 75 12.55 0.82 8.90
N VAL A 76 11.71 1.86 8.98
CA VAL A 76 10.47 1.85 9.77
C VAL A 76 9.28 1.59 8.84
N ALA A 77 8.65 0.42 9.00
CA ALA A 77 7.49 -0.01 8.20
C ALA A 77 6.33 -0.43 9.12
N THR A 78 5.98 0.43 10.08
CA THR A 78 4.99 0.15 11.14
C THR A 78 3.56 0.49 10.77
N GLY A 79 3.30 0.90 9.53
CA GLY A 79 2.04 1.46 9.08
C GLY A 79 1.94 2.96 9.39
N PHE A 80 0.83 3.54 8.98
CA PHE A 80 0.56 4.97 9.13
C PHE A 80 -0.71 5.19 9.94
N ARG A 81 -0.81 6.37 10.53
CA ARG A 81 -2.05 6.94 11.06
C ARG A 81 -2.25 8.30 10.40
N PRO A 82 -3.47 8.66 10.02
CA PRO A 82 -3.74 10.00 9.52
C PRO A 82 -3.57 11.01 10.66
N ASP A 83 -2.99 12.14 10.37
CA ASP A 83 -3.01 13.28 11.26
C ASP A 83 -4.10 14.25 10.80
N PHE A 84 -5.12 14.41 11.62
CA PHE A 84 -6.25 15.32 11.42
C PHE A 84 -6.26 16.45 12.44
N SER A 85 -5.21 16.65 13.22
CA SER A 85 -5.14 17.66 14.27
C SER A 85 -5.41 19.10 13.76
N PHE A 86 -5.05 19.39 12.51
CA PHE A 86 -5.31 20.68 11.86
C PHE A 86 -6.79 20.90 11.45
N LEU A 87 -7.63 19.87 11.57
CA LEU A 87 -9.07 19.90 11.26
C LEU A 87 -9.94 19.88 12.53
N SER A 88 -9.39 20.29 13.66
CA SER A 88 -10.08 20.23 14.96
C SER A 88 -11.42 21.00 15.01
N GLU A 89 -11.61 21.96 14.13
CA GLU A 89 -12.83 22.78 14.03
C GLU A 89 -13.81 22.30 12.96
N VAL A 90 -13.44 21.26 12.21
CA VAL A 90 -14.27 20.66 11.17
C VAL A 90 -14.99 19.43 11.74
N ARG A 91 -16.26 19.29 11.42
CA ARG A 91 -17.04 18.11 11.83
C ARG A 91 -16.64 16.91 10.97
N LEU A 92 -15.81 16.05 11.54
CA LEU A 92 -15.35 14.82 10.90
C LEU A 92 -16.13 13.62 11.44
N GLY A 93 -16.70 12.83 10.52
CA GLY A 93 -17.26 11.52 10.79
C GLY A 93 -16.22 10.43 10.54
N LEU A 94 -15.46 10.04 11.57
CA LEU A 94 -14.41 9.02 11.46
C LEU A 94 -14.75 7.80 12.32
N ASP A 95 -14.50 6.61 11.77
CA ASP A 95 -14.55 5.37 12.52
C ASP A 95 -13.39 5.34 13.53
N PRO A 96 -13.67 5.07 14.83
CA PRO A 96 -12.65 5.16 15.88
C PRO A 96 -11.59 4.08 15.81
N ALA A 97 -11.85 2.94 15.16
CA ALA A 97 -10.90 1.82 15.06
C ALA A 97 -9.97 1.97 13.86
N ILE A 98 -10.52 2.35 12.71
CA ILE A 98 -9.79 2.44 11.45
C ILE A 98 -9.32 3.87 11.17
N GLU A 99 -9.95 4.88 11.77
CA GLU A 99 -9.64 6.31 11.55
C GLU A 99 -9.89 6.75 10.10
N ALA A 100 -10.88 6.13 9.46
CA ALA A 100 -11.34 6.42 8.11
C ALA A 100 -12.76 7.01 8.15
N PRO A 101 -13.25 7.67 7.07
CA PRO A 101 -14.65 8.08 6.99
C PRO A 101 -15.59 6.93 7.34
N VAL A 102 -16.61 7.19 8.18
CA VAL A 102 -17.52 6.15 8.69
C VAL A 102 -18.17 5.34 7.57
N ALA A 103 -18.54 5.99 6.46
CA ALA A 103 -19.15 5.30 5.32
C ALA A 103 -18.15 4.43 4.55
N LEU A 104 -16.85 4.77 4.59
CA LEU A 104 -15.80 4.02 3.90
C LEU A 104 -15.25 2.88 4.77
N ALA A 105 -15.18 3.05 6.08
CA ALA A 105 -14.54 2.11 7.00
C ALA A 105 -14.95 0.64 6.81
N PRO A 106 -16.26 0.30 6.69
CA PRO A 106 -16.68 -1.10 6.48
C PRO A 106 -16.20 -1.70 5.15
N LEU A 107 -15.89 -0.86 4.15
CA LEU A 107 -15.46 -1.31 2.83
C LEU A 107 -13.96 -1.60 2.75
N ILE A 108 -13.20 -1.13 3.73
CA ILE A 108 -11.74 -1.19 3.74
C ILE A 108 -11.16 -1.86 5.00
N ASP A 109 -12.01 -2.34 5.90
CA ASP A 109 -11.55 -3.00 7.14
C ASP A 109 -10.57 -4.12 6.81
N PRO A 110 -9.31 -4.06 7.30
CA PRO A 110 -8.29 -5.06 7.00
C PRO A 110 -8.58 -6.44 7.60
N ASN A 111 -9.54 -6.55 8.53
CA ASN A 111 -10.01 -7.84 9.04
C ASN A 111 -10.99 -8.53 8.07
N GLU A 112 -11.69 -7.74 7.25
CA GLU A 112 -12.70 -8.21 6.30
C GLU A 112 -12.17 -8.23 4.86
N HIS A 113 -11.29 -7.27 4.52
CA HIS A 113 -10.86 -6.99 3.16
C HIS A 113 -9.33 -7.04 3.00
N SER A 114 -8.89 -7.51 1.84
CA SER A 114 -7.52 -7.42 1.36
C SER A 114 -7.44 -6.44 0.18
N CYS A 115 -6.22 -6.07 -0.25
CA CYS A 115 -6.02 -5.12 -1.36
C CYS A 115 -6.80 -5.46 -2.64
N GLY A 116 -7.02 -6.75 -2.93
CA GLY A 116 -7.74 -7.20 -4.13
C GLY A 116 -9.25 -7.30 -3.95
N THR A 117 -9.79 -7.14 -2.73
CA THR A 117 -11.23 -7.28 -2.44
C THR A 117 -11.92 -5.98 -2.07
N VAL A 118 -11.16 -4.90 -1.89
CA VAL A 118 -11.71 -3.57 -1.64
C VAL A 118 -12.46 -3.09 -2.88
N ARG A 119 -13.74 -2.75 -2.70
CA ARG A 119 -14.55 -2.21 -3.81
C ARG A 119 -14.16 -0.77 -4.10
N PRO A 120 -14.21 -0.34 -5.36
CA PRO A 120 -14.09 1.07 -5.69
C PRO A 120 -15.17 1.89 -4.97
N HIS A 121 -14.81 3.10 -4.56
CA HIS A 121 -15.66 4.03 -3.81
C HIS A 121 -15.35 5.46 -4.24
N GLY A 122 -16.26 6.37 -3.99
CA GLY A 122 -16.19 7.75 -4.45
C GLY A 122 -16.70 8.77 -3.45
N ALA A 123 -17.20 9.87 -3.95
CA ALA A 123 -17.63 11.03 -3.17
C ALA A 123 -18.55 10.66 -2.00
N ARG A 124 -19.50 9.76 -2.22
CA ARG A 124 -20.48 9.33 -1.23
C ARG A 124 -19.84 8.75 0.04
N GLU A 125 -18.82 7.93 -0.10
CA GLU A 125 -18.13 7.27 1.03
C GLU A 125 -17.07 8.18 1.66
N LEU A 126 -16.66 9.24 0.96
CA LEU A 126 -15.57 10.13 1.36
C LEU A 126 -16.06 11.44 2.00
N GLN A 127 -17.34 11.79 1.78
CA GLN A 127 -17.97 12.98 2.33
C GLN A 127 -17.99 12.91 3.85
N GLN A 128 -17.73 14.06 4.48
CA GLN A 128 -17.77 14.21 5.93
C GLN A 128 -19.09 14.84 6.39
N ASP A 129 -19.31 14.88 7.69
CA ASP A 129 -20.48 15.54 8.29
C ASP A 129 -20.50 17.05 8.01
N GLU A 130 -19.34 17.64 7.72
CA GLU A 130 -19.24 19.01 7.21
C GLU A 130 -19.61 19.04 5.75
N PRO A 131 -20.64 19.82 5.32
CA PRO A 131 -21.07 19.88 3.93
C PRO A 131 -19.97 20.33 2.97
N GLY A 132 -19.80 19.58 1.87
CA GLY A 132 -18.80 19.88 0.85
C GLY A 132 -17.35 19.57 1.26
N PHE A 133 -17.17 18.87 2.39
CA PHE A 133 -15.85 18.45 2.84
C PHE A 133 -15.64 16.95 2.62
N TYR A 134 -14.50 16.59 2.02
CA TYR A 134 -14.14 15.22 1.67
C TYR A 134 -12.73 14.91 2.15
N ILE A 135 -12.50 13.68 2.58
CA ILE A 135 -11.16 13.16 2.84
C ILE A 135 -10.79 12.19 1.72
N ALA A 136 -9.78 12.55 0.92
CA ALA A 136 -9.33 11.77 -0.21
C ALA A 136 -7.89 11.27 -0.05
N GLY A 137 -7.47 10.36 -0.92
CA GLY A 137 -6.13 9.81 -0.94
C GLY A 137 -5.85 8.87 0.22
N MET A 138 -4.58 8.69 0.57
CA MET A 138 -4.17 7.79 1.63
C MET A 138 -4.82 8.11 3.00
N LYS A 139 -5.08 9.38 3.29
CA LYS A 139 -5.74 9.79 4.55
C LYS A 139 -7.15 9.24 4.67
N SER A 140 -7.89 9.04 3.56
CA SER A 140 -9.23 8.46 3.58
C SER A 140 -9.24 7.00 4.05
N TYR A 141 -8.13 6.29 3.92
CA TYR A 141 -8.01 4.90 4.36
C TYR A 141 -7.64 4.77 5.84
N GLY A 142 -7.40 5.90 6.53
CA GLY A 142 -7.09 5.85 7.95
C GLY A 142 -5.88 4.97 8.23
N ARG A 143 -6.10 3.92 9.03
CA ARG A 143 -5.10 2.91 9.38
C ARG A 143 -5.10 1.68 8.46
N ALA A 144 -6.04 1.59 7.52
CA ALA A 144 -6.11 0.46 6.60
C ALA A 144 -4.95 0.51 5.58
N PRO A 145 -4.17 -0.58 5.41
CA PRO A 145 -2.96 -0.60 4.59
C PRO A 145 -3.24 -0.84 3.09
N THR A 146 -4.51 -0.89 2.70
CA THR A 146 -4.95 -1.38 1.37
C THR A 146 -5.10 -0.27 0.32
N PHE A 147 -4.65 0.95 0.61
CA PHE A 147 -4.73 2.07 -0.33
C PHE A 147 -3.82 1.87 -1.55
N LEU A 148 -4.38 2.12 -2.73
CA LEU A 148 -3.67 2.14 -4.01
C LEU A 148 -3.79 3.53 -4.65
N MET A 149 -2.73 4.00 -5.31
CA MET A 149 -2.74 5.30 -6.00
C MET A 149 -3.87 5.41 -7.03
N ILE A 150 -4.17 4.34 -7.73
CA ILE A 150 -5.26 4.30 -8.71
C ILE A 150 -6.63 4.52 -8.04
N THR A 151 -6.80 4.04 -6.80
CA THR A 151 -8.00 4.33 -5.99
C THR A 151 -8.10 5.83 -5.70
N GLY A 152 -6.96 6.48 -5.39
CA GLY A 152 -6.92 7.91 -5.16
C GLY A 152 -7.36 8.73 -6.39
N TYR A 153 -6.98 8.30 -7.58
CA TYR A 153 -7.43 8.95 -8.82
C TYR A 153 -8.94 8.82 -9.02
N GLU A 154 -9.51 7.65 -8.75
CA GLU A 154 -10.95 7.44 -8.81
C GLU A 154 -11.70 8.28 -7.77
N GLN A 155 -11.17 8.37 -6.55
CA GLN A 155 -11.72 9.23 -5.51
C GLN A 155 -11.81 10.69 -5.97
N VAL A 156 -10.70 11.23 -6.51
CA VAL A 156 -10.65 12.63 -6.98
C VAL A 156 -11.59 12.84 -8.16
N ARG A 157 -11.66 11.90 -9.11
CA ARG A 157 -12.60 11.95 -10.23
C ARG A 157 -14.04 12.06 -9.74
N SER A 158 -14.43 11.15 -8.83
CA SER A 158 -15.78 11.09 -8.27
C SER A 158 -16.14 12.37 -7.49
N ILE A 159 -15.23 12.84 -6.60
CA ILE A 159 -15.42 14.07 -5.84
C ILE A 159 -15.58 15.28 -6.76
N THR A 160 -14.75 15.36 -7.80
CA THR A 160 -14.82 16.48 -8.76
C THR A 160 -16.17 16.52 -9.50
N ALA A 161 -16.69 15.35 -9.88
CA ALA A 161 -18.00 15.24 -10.50
C ALA A 161 -19.12 15.65 -9.54
N ASP A 162 -19.03 15.26 -8.26
CA ASP A 162 -20.02 15.63 -7.23
C ASP A 162 -20.03 17.14 -6.97
N ILE A 163 -18.86 17.75 -6.85
CA ILE A 163 -18.73 19.22 -6.69
C ILE A 163 -19.30 19.96 -7.92
N ALA A 164 -19.13 19.39 -9.12
CA ALA A 164 -19.70 19.95 -10.35
C ALA A 164 -21.22 19.75 -10.48
N GLY A 165 -21.84 19.01 -9.56
CA GLY A 165 -23.27 18.69 -9.58
C GLY A 165 -23.65 17.53 -10.51
N ASP A 166 -22.68 16.85 -11.11
CA ASP A 166 -22.87 15.66 -11.95
C ASP A 166 -22.90 14.39 -11.09
N ARG A 167 -24.06 14.13 -10.49
CA ARG A 167 -24.24 12.99 -9.60
C ARG A 167 -24.08 11.64 -10.31
N GLU A 168 -24.51 11.56 -11.56
CA GLU A 168 -24.37 10.32 -12.33
C GLU A 168 -22.89 9.96 -12.55
N ALA A 169 -22.08 10.95 -12.94
CA ALA A 169 -20.63 10.75 -13.07
C ALA A 169 -19.95 10.48 -11.72
N ALA A 170 -20.42 11.12 -10.64
CA ALA A 170 -19.86 10.89 -9.30
C ALA A 170 -20.10 9.46 -8.80
N GLU A 171 -21.27 8.90 -9.03
CA GLU A 171 -21.63 7.54 -8.63
C GLU A 171 -21.08 6.44 -9.55
N ARG A 172 -20.79 6.78 -10.81
CA ARG A 172 -20.24 5.84 -11.78
C ARG A 172 -18.79 5.47 -11.39
N VAL A 173 -18.54 4.19 -11.23
CA VAL A 173 -17.21 3.66 -10.98
C VAL A 173 -16.50 3.39 -12.30
N GLU A 174 -15.37 4.05 -12.52
CA GLU A 174 -14.53 3.86 -13.71
C GLU A 174 -13.27 3.02 -13.40
N LEU A 175 -12.93 2.88 -12.13
CA LEU A 175 -11.78 2.12 -11.67
C LEU A 175 -11.96 0.61 -11.87
N LYS A 176 -11.00 0.00 -12.55
CA LYS A 176 -10.82 -1.45 -12.59
C LYS A 176 -9.59 -1.79 -11.76
N LEU A 177 -9.81 -2.41 -10.60
CA LEU A 177 -8.70 -2.84 -9.75
C LEU A 177 -8.02 -4.07 -10.34
N PRO A 178 -6.68 -4.15 -10.28
CA PRO A 178 -5.97 -5.36 -10.68
C PRO A 178 -6.32 -6.52 -9.74
N GLU A 179 -6.63 -7.67 -10.29
CA GLU A 179 -7.00 -8.87 -9.51
C GLU A 179 -5.92 -9.32 -8.53
N THR A 180 -4.66 -9.01 -8.82
CA THR A 180 -3.50 -9.44 -8.03
C THR A 180 -3.22 -8.58 -6.80
N GLY A 181 -3.75 -7.37 -6.70
CA GLY A 181 -3.49 -6.44 -5.60
C GLY A 181 -2.00 -6.07 -5.40
N VAL A 182 -1.11 -6.55 -6.25
CA VAL A 182 0.32 -6.26 -6.24
C VAL A 182 0.64 -5.39 -7.44
N CYS A 183 1.02 -4.15 -7.17
CA CYS A 183 1.61 -3.28 -8.19
C CYS A 183 3.05 -3.73 -8.42
N THR A 184 3.26 -4.72 -9.28
CA THR A 184 4.60 -5.14 -9.68
C THR A 184 5.17 -4.15 -10.69
N ARG A 185 6.16 -3.37 -10.28
CA ARG A 185 7.18 -2.87 -11.18
C ARG A 185 8.28 -3.92 -11.25
N GLY A 186 8.45 -4.54 -12.38
CA GLY A 186 9.61 -5.36 -12.68
C GLY A 186 9.40 -6.86 -12.49
N GLY A 187 9.62 -7.57 -13.58
CA GLY A 187 9.42 -9.00 -13.70
C GLY A 187 10.28 -9.82 -12.77
N VAL A 188 9.67 -10.86 -12.26
CA VAL A 188 10.32 -12.15 -12.02
C VAL A 188 9.92 -13.03 -13.21
N GLU A 189 10.89 -13.57 -13.91
CA GLU A 189 10.68 -14.45 -15.06
C GLU A 189 9.78 -15.62 -14.67
N GLY A 190 8.66 -15.77 -15.37
CA GLY A 190 7.86 -16.99 -15.30
C GLY A 190 6.34 -16.87 -15.16
N GLY A 191 5.72 -15.70 -15.34
CA GLY A 191 4.26 -15.57 -15.32
C GLY A 191 3.75 -14.74 -16.48
N THR A 192 2.69 -15.19 -17.16
CA THR A 192 2.02 -14.49 -18.26
C THR A 192 1.76 -13.02 -17.91
N ALA A 193 2.38 -12.13 -18.66
CA ALA A 193 2.40 -10.69 -18.45
C ALA A 193 0.99 -10.11 -18.42
N ALA A 194 0.59 -9.56 -17.26
CA ALA A 194 -0.48 -8.57 -17.22
C ALA A 194 0.04 -7.28 -17.87
N ALA A 195 -0.68 -6.78 -18.87
CA ALA A 195 -0.32 -5.63 -19.66
C ALA A 195 -0.07 -4.41 -18.77
N GLY A 196 1.18 -3.98 -18.65
CA GLY A 196 1.53 -2.64 -18.21
C GLY A 196 0.99 -1.59 -19.19
N CYS A 197 0.95 -0.31 -18.79
CA CYS A 197 0.41 0.78 -19.61
C CYS A 197 1.05 0.94 -21.00
N CYS A 198 2.08 0.16 -21.32
CA CYS A 198 2.78 0.15 -22.62
C CYS A 198 3.10 -1.29 -23.07
N GLY A 199 2.21 -2.25 -22.82
CA GLY A 199 2.34 -3.63 -23.32
C GLY A 199 3.39 -4.50 -22.62
N GLY A 200 4.02 -4.04 -21.56
CA GLY A 200 5.05 -4.77 -20.83
C GLY A 200 6.50 -4.30 -21.11
N PRO A 201 7.49 -4.94 -20.48
CA PRO A 201 8.88 -4.57 -20.65
C PRO A 201 9.38 -4.82 -22.09
N ALA A 202 10.34 -4.00 -22.55
CA ALA A 202 10.95 -4.17 -23.84
C ALA A 202 11.70 -5.52 -23.92
N PRO A 203 11.73 -6.14 -25.11
CA PRO A 203 12.53 -7.34 -25.35
C PRO A 203 14.02 -7.07 -25.08
N VAL A 204 14.72 -8.08 -24.59
CA VAL A 204 16.17 -7.99 -24.33
C VAL A 204 16.92 -7.76 -25.64
N GLY A 205 17.78 -6.73 -25.67
CA GLY A 205 18.62 -6.40 -26.84
C GLY A 205 18.02 -5.32 -27.76
N ILE A 206 16.85 -4.77 -27.43
CA ILE A 206 16.26 -3.62 -28.11
C ILE A 206 16.35 -2.41 -27.18
N ASP A 207 16.92 -1.30 -27.67
CA ASP A 207 16.95 -0.03 -26.94
C ASP A 207 15.56 0.61 -26.97
N ALA A 208 14.72 0.16 -26.06
CA ALA A 208 13.33 0.59 -25.90
C ALA A 208 12.90 0.54 -24.43
N CYS A 209 12.00 1.43 -24.05
CA CYS A 209 11.52 1.49 -22.66
C CYS A 209 10.39 0.48 -22.36
N CYS A 210 9.69 -0.01 -23.37
CA CYS A 210 8.56 -0.94 -23.25
C CYS A 210 8.28 -1.68 -24.57
N MET A 211 7.36 -2.63 -24.55
CA MET A 211 6.95 -3.40 -25.73
C MET A 211 6.38 -2.54 -26.87
N GLU A 212 5.57 -1.52 -26.54
CA GLU A 212 5.03 -0.59 -27.55
C GLU A 212 6.14 0.27 -28.18
N ASP A 213 7.10 0.75 -27.38
CA ASP A 213 8.26 1.49 -27.87
C ASP A 213 9.13 0.63 -28.77
N ALA A 214 9.38 -0.62 -28.36
CA ALA A 214 10.11 -1.59 -29.17
C ALA A 214 9.41 -1.86 -30.51
N SER A 215 8.11 -2.06 -30.49
CA SER A 215 7.31 -2.30 -31.70
C SER A 215 7.30 -1.09 -32.63
N ALA A 216 7.21 0.13 -32.08
CA ALA A 216 7.26 1.37 -32.85
C ALA A 216 8.64 1.56 -33.50
N LYS A 217 9.74 1.33 -32.77
CA LYS A 217 11.11 1.44 -33.28
C LYS A 217 11.41 0.40 -34.38
N VAL A 218 10.95 -0.83 -34.20
CA VAL A 218 11.05 -1.87 -35.26
C VAL A 218 10.25 -1.48 -36.50
N ALA A 219 9.13 -0.78 -36.34
CA ALA A 219 8.31 -0.28 -37.47
C ALA A 219 8.81 1.05 -38.06
N GLY A 220 9.97 1.57 -37.61
CA GLY A 220 10.53 2.85 -38.08
C GLY A 220 9.77 4.09 -37.63
N LYS A 221 8.97 3.97 -36.56
CA LYS A 221 8.22 5.09 -35.97
C LYS A 221 8.91 5.64 -34.74
N THR A 222 8.64 6.89 -34.40
CA THR A 222 9.03 7.46 -33.12
C THR A 222 8.33 6.70 -32.00
N GLY A 223 9.09 6.23 -31.00
CA GLY A 223 8.55 5.49 -29.86
C GLY A 223 7.59 6.31 -28.99
N CYS A 224 7.13 5.71 -27.88
CA CYS A 224 6.10 6.28 -27.00
C CYS A 224 6.52 7.55 -26.22
N GLY A 225 7.75 8.05 -26.39
CA GLY A 225 8.24 9.28 -25.75
C GLY A 225 8.42 9.18 -24.23
N CYS A 226 8.51 8.00 -23.67
CA CYS A 226 8.89 7.79 -22.28
C CYS A 226 10.41 7.99 -22.13
N SER A 227 10.84 9.18 -21.81
CA SER A 227 12.21 9.52 -21.40
C SER A 227 12.30 9.68 -19.89
#